data_77285893e2d3619f68be0b74748c7074
#
_entry.id   77285893e2d3619f68be0b74748c7074
#
_cell.length_a   1.000
_cell.length_b   1.000
_cell.length_c   1.000
_cell.angle_alpha   90.00
_cell.angle_beta   90.00
_cell.angle_gamma   90.00
#
_symmetry.space_group_name_H-M   'P 1'
#
loop_
_entity.id
_entity.type
_entity.pdbx_description
1 polymer ?
#
loop_
_entity_poly.entity_id
_entity_poly.type
_entity_poly.pdbx_seq_one_letter_code
_entity_poly.pdbx_strand_id
1 'polypeptide(L)'
;PAPSPLQTVTQKFGLGEVTIEYSRPSVKNRTIFGDIVPYGKMWRTGANASTKITFTQDVEVEGNPVKAGTYAMYTIPDRNTWEVMLYTDLKLGGKVAEYNKENEVLHVIVKPIRIPMKIETLTWNLGNVEPSSAVITMLWENVFLPIKITTKIDDQVMKNIEASMKSDEPDYFRAAGYYFENDKDLKQALEWVNKAVELNPTAYYMMFLKAKIEYKMGDKKAGNASAENTIALAEEAKNADYV
;
A
#
# COMPACT_ATOMS: atom_id res chain seq x y z
N PRO A 1 26.70 19.55 4.09
CA PRO A 1 25.48 18.82 3.72
C PRO A 1 25.67 18.12 2.37
N ALA A 2 25.17 16.87 2.26
CA ALA A 2 25.27 16.14 1.00
C ALA A 2 24.41 16.83 -0.09
N PRO A 3 24.91 16.96 -1.34
CA PRO A 3 24.14 17.55 -2.44
C PRO A 3 22.86 16.82 -2.78
N SER A 4 22.77 15.54 -2.41
CA SER A 4 21.61 14.66 -2.56
C SER A 4 21.32 14.02 -1.21
N PRO A 5 20.54 14.66 -0.34
CA PRO A 5 20.28 14.16 1.01
C PRO A 5 19.53 12.84 0.97
N LEU A 6 19.77 12.00 1.98
CA LEU A 6 19.05 10.76 2.19
C LEU A 6 17.65 11.04 2.70
N GLN A 7 16.67 10.28 2.22
CA GLN A 7 15.31 10.23 2.74
C GLN A 7 14.88 8.78 2.90
N THR A 8 14.07 8.54 3.92
CA THR A 8 13.35 7.28 4.13
C THR A 8 11.86 7.59 4.16
N VAL A 9 11.08 6.83 3.41
CA VAL A 9 9.61 6.87 3.40
C VAL A 9 9.12 5.50 3.80
N THR A 10 8.24 5.42 4.80
CA THR A 10 7.63 4.16 5.26
C THR A 10 6.13 4.29 5.22
N GLN A 11 5.45 3.28 4.67
CA GLN A 11 4.00 3.19 4.59
C GLN A 11 3.54 1.81 5.07
N LYS A 12 2.58 1.79 6.01
CA LYS A 12 1.87 0.54 6.35
C LYS A 12 1.04 0.09 5.16
N PHE A 13 1.13 -1.19 4.85
CA PHE A 13 0.51 -1.80 3.69
C PHE A 13 0.23 -3.27 3.96
N GLY A 14 -1.01 -3.71 3.74
CA GLY A 14 -1.43 -5.07 4.10
C GLY A 14 -1.30 -5.30 5.61
N LEU A 15 -0.62 -6.36 6.00
CA LEU A 15 -0.31 -6.68 7.41
C LEU A 15 1.10 -6.24 7.83
N GLY A 16 1.85 -5.62 6.94
CA GLY A 16 3.21 -5.16 7.16
C GLY A 16 3.42 -3.72 6.73
N GLU A 17 4.62 -3.44 6.22
CA GLU A 17 5.00 -2.13 5.72
C GLU A 17 5.96 -2.21 4.55
N VAL A 18 6.01 -1.13 3.78
CA VAL A 18 6.98 -0.88 2.72
C VAL A 18 7.82 0.32 3.10
N THR A 19 9.14 0.18 3.05
CA THR A 19 10.09 1.26 3.31
C THR A 19 10.96 1.49 2.07
N ILE A 20 11.11 2.76 1.66
CA ILE A 20 11.99 3.18 0.57
C ILE A 20 13.05 4.13 1.12
N GLU A 21 14.32 3.72 1.02
CA GLU A 21 15.48 4.52 1.39
C GLU A 21 16.23 4.96 0.14
N TYR A 22 16.39 6.26 -0.06
CA TYR A 22 16.99 6.81 -1.28
C TYR A 22 17.64 8.18 -1.08
N SER A 23 18.65 8.50 -1.89
CA SER A 23 19.21 9.84 -1.96
C SER A 23 18.50 10.68 -3.01
N ARG A 24 18.24 11.96 -2.70
CA ARG A 24 17.38 12.89 -3.44
C ARG A 24 18.18 13.90 -4.26
N PRO A 25 18.60 13.59 -5.49
CA PRO A 25 19.19 14.57 -6.37
C PRO A 25 18.15 15.57 -6.88
N SER A 26 18.59 16.81 -7.15
CA SER A 26 17.77 17.86 -7.76
C SER A 26 18.15 18.07 -9.22
N VAL A 27 17.20 18.55 -10.01
CA VAL A 27 17.38 18.84 -11.46
C VAL A 27 18.42 19.94 -11.68
N LYS A 28 18.37 21.04 -10.93
CA LYS A 28 19.31 22.17 -11.02
C LYS A 28 19.53 22.65 -12.46
N ASN A 29 18.43 22.91 -13.18
CA ASN A 29 18.42 23.37 -14.58
C ASN A 29 19.11 22.41 -15.59
N ARG A 30 19.30 21.14 -15.25
CA ARG A 30 19.85 20.13 -16.16
C ARG A 30 18.71 19.35 -16.82
N THR A 31 19.01 18.68 -17.91
CA THR A 31 18.18 17.62 -18.47
C THR A 31 18.54 16.32 -17.74
N ILE A 32 17.55 15.64 -17.19
CA ILE A 32 17.80 14.40 -16.44
C ILE A 32 17.71 13.21 -17.37
N PHE A 33 16.52 12.87 -17.84
CA PHE A 33 16.32 11.67 -18.63
C PHE A 33 16.72 11.90 -20.10
N GLY A 34 17.65 11.08 -20.56
CA GLY A 34 18.29 11.20 -21.87
C GLY A 34 19.64 11.93 -21.86
N ASP A 35 20.05 12.48 -20.71
CA ASP A 35 21.36 13.15 -20.52
C ASP A 35 22.05 12.63 -19.24
N ILE A 36 21.77 13.19 -18.06
CA ILE A 36 22.37 12.76 -16.76
C ILE A 36 22.04 11.28 -16.46
N VAL A 37 20.84 10.84 -16.80
CA VAL A 37 20.39 9.45 -16.78
C VAL A 37 20.08 9.07 -18.23
N PRO A 38 21.04 8.50 -18.97
CA PRO A 38 20.86 8.19 -20.39
C PRO A 38 19.81 7.11 -20.61
N TYR A 39 19.01 7.24 -21.67
CA TYR A 39 18.07 6.21 -22.07
C TYR A 39 18.77 4.91 -22.46
N GLY A 40 18.15 3.77 -22.16
CA GLY A 40 18.69 2.43 -22.42
C GLY A 40 19.91 2.07 -21.55
N LYS A 41 20.22 2.86 -20.52
CA LYS A 41 21.32 2.56 -19.60
C LYS A 41 20.80 2.28 -18.18
N MET A 42 21.41 1.29 -17.55
CA MET A 42 21.08 0.94 -16.17
C MET A 42 21.45 2.09 -15.22
N TRP A 43 20.53 2.39 -14.34
CA TRP A 43 20.67 3.42 -13.32
C TRP A 43 20.30 2.87 -11.94
N ARG A 44 21.06 3.23 -10.91
CA ARG A 44 20.80 2.84 -9.50
C ARG A 44 19.58 3.52 -8.87
N THR A 45 18.79 4.19 -9.71
CA THR A 45 17.48 4.80 -9.41
C THR A 45 17.53 5.83 -8.28
N GLY A 46 18.64 6.55 -8.21
CA GLY A 46 18.92 7.59 -7.21
C GLY A 46 20.31 8.15 -7.35
N ALA A 47 20.84 8.69 -6.26
CA ALA A 47 22.20 9.21 -6.16
C ALA A 47 22.93 8.53 -4.99
N ASN A 48 24.27 8.65 -4.96
CA ASN A 48 25.14 8.01 -3.97
C ASN A 48 25.00 6.48 -4.00
N ALA A 49 24.31 5.88 -3.03
CA ALA A 49 23.94 4.47 -3.06
C ALA A 49 22.74 4.20 -3.99
N SER A 50 22.48 2.94 -4.31
CA SER A 50 21.23 2.54 -4.95
C SER A 50 20.04 2.80 -4.02
N THR A 51 18.89 3.15 -4.60
CA THR A 51 17.61 3.15 -3.86
C THR A 51 17.35 1.76 -3.33
N LYS A 52 16.94 1.66 -2.07
CA LYS A 52 16.55 0.40 -1.45
C LYS A 52 15.07 0.39 -1.17
N ILE A 53 14.46 -0.76 -1.37
CA ILE A 53 13.08 -1.02 -0.98
C ILE A 53 13.04 -2.23 -0.05
N THR A 54 12.30 -2.09 1.04
CA THR A 54 12.10 -3.17 2.03
C THR A 54 10.62 -3.50 2.11
N PHE A 55 10.29 -4.78 1.96
CA PHE A 55 8.98 -5.34 2.22
C PHE A 55 9.05 -6.21 3.48
N THR A 56 8.21 -5.95 4.48
CA THR A 56 8.17 -6.78 5.70
C THR A 56 7.27 -8.01 5.56
N GLN A 57 6.61 -8.17 4.42
CA GLN A 57 5.77 -9.30 4.03
C GLN A 57 5.96 -9.63 2.55
N ASP A 58 5.55 -10.83 2.14
CA ASP A 58 5.51 -11.20 0.73
C ASP A 58 4.54 -10.30 -0.05
N VAL A 59 4.95 -9.85 -1.22
CA VAL A 59 4.17 -8.96 -2.10
C VAL A 59 4.20 -9.47 -3.53
N GLU A 60 3.32 -8.92 -4.37
CA GLU A 60 3.47 -8.98 -5.82
C GLU A 60 3.81 -7.56 -6.32
N VAL A 61 4.81 -7.44 -7.16
CA VAL A 61 5.19 -6.19 -7.84
C VAL A 61 4.85 -6.34 -9.32
N GLU A 62 3.96 -5.49 -9.83
CA GLU A 62 3.42 -5.64 -11.20
C GLU A 62 2.93 -7.08 -11.49
N GLY A 63 2.29 -7.72 -10.48
CA GLY A 63 1.77 -9.09 -10.57
C GLY A 63 2.81 -10.20 -10.42
N ASN A 64 4.08 -9.89 -10.16
CA ASN A 64 5.14 -10.87 -9.98
C ASN A 64 5.50 -11.03 -8.50
N PRO A 65 5.61 -12.27 -7.99
CA PRO A 65 5.85 -12.51 -6.57
C PRO A 65 7.26 -12.07 -6.14
N VAL A 66 7.31 -11.35 -5.03
CA VAL A 66 8.55 -10.91 -4.37
C VAL A 66 8.44 -11.25 -2.89
N LYS A 67 9.44 -11.95 -2.36
CA LYS A 67 9.51 -12.31 -0.95
C LYS A 67 9.76 -11.09 -0.05
N ALA A 68 9.36 -11.19 1.21
CA ALA A 68 9.78 -10.25 2.24
C ALA A 68 11.32 -10.13 2.26
N GLY A 69 11.82 -8.91 2.35
CA GLY A 69 13.25 -8.63 2.29
C GLY A 69 13.57 -7.21 1.87
N THR A 70 14.86 -6.91 1.85
CA THR A 70 15.37 -5.62 1.36
C THR A 70 16.10 -5.84 0.04
N TYR A 71 15.79 -5.00 -0.94
CA TYR A 71 16.30 -5.07 -2.29
C TYR A 71 16.85 -3.72 -2.74
N ALA A 72 17.94 -3.73 -3.49
CA ALA A 72 18.37 -2.57 -4.26
C ALA A 72 17.51 -2.45 -5.52
N MET A 73 17.09 -1.24 -5.85
CA MET A 73 16.29 -0.96 -7.04
C MET A 73 17.19 -0.40 -8.14
N TYR A 74 17.10 -1.02 -9.31
CA TYR A 74 17.72 -0.55 -10.55
C TYR A 74 16.65 -0.34 -11.59
N THR A 75 16.88 0.63 -12.47
CA THR A 75 15.99 0.87 -13.61
C THR A 75 16.80 1.08 -14.89
N ILE A 76 16.21 0.77 -16.02
CA ILE A 76 16.69 1.18 -17.34
C ILE A 76 15.61 2.09 -17.94
N PRO A 77 15.76 3.41 -17.83
CA PRO A 77 14.80 4.36 -18.37
C PRO A 77 14.79 4.34 -19.90
N ASP A 78 13.61 4.45 -20.49
CA ASP A 78 13.43 4.80 -21.90
C ASP A 78 12.23 5.76 -22.04
N ARG A 79 11.98 6.25 -23.25
CA ARG A 79 10.92 7.24 -23.52
C ARG A 79 9.52 6.71 -23.25
N ASN A 80 9.28 5.43 -23.54
CA ASN A 80 7.96 4.80 -23.54
C ASN A 80 7.81 3.71 -22.49
N THR A 81 8.92 3.09 -22.09
CA THR A 81 8.91 1.98 -21.13
C THR A 81 10.15 2.06 -20.25
N TRP A 82 10.02 1.66 -19.00
CA TRP A 82 11.14 1.51 -18.09
C TRP A 82 11.23 0.05 -17.67
N GLU A 83 12.44 -0.48 -17.65
CA GLU A 83 12.70 -1.73 -16.95
C GLU A 83 12.94 -1.40 -15.47
N VAL A 84 12.31 -2.16 -14.58
CA VAL A 84 12.47 -2.03 -13.13
C VAL A 84 12.93 -3.37 -12.59
N MET A 85 14.08 -3.36 -11.90
CA MET A 85 14.70 -4.55 -11.33
C MET A 85 14.86 -4.42 -9.82
N LEU A 86 14.58 -5.50 -9.10
CA LEU A 86 14.92 -5.65 -7.68
C LEU A 86 16.09 -6.63 -7.55
N TYR A 87 17.07 -6.26 -6.75
CA TYR A 87 18.39 -6.87 -6.73
C TYR A 87 18.85 -7.15 -5.29
N THR A 88 19.43 -8.31 -5.05
CA THR A 88 19.81 -8.75 -3.70
C THR A 88 21.10 -8.15 -3.16
N ASP A 89 22.07 -7.80 -4.03
CA ASP A 89 23.29 -7.15 -3.59
C ASP A 89 23.06 -5.65 -3.33
N LEU A 90 22.93 -5.29 -2.07
CA LEU A 90 22.71 -3.92 -1.61
C LEU A 90 23.95 -3.02 -1.72
N LYS A 91 25.13 -3.58 -2.01
CA LYS A 91 26.41 -2.87 -2.03
C LYS A 91 26.89 -2.47 -3.42
N LEU A 92 26.27 -3.00 -4.47
CA LEU A 92 26.64 -2.71 -5.86
C LEU A 92 26.63 -1.20 -6.16
N GLY A 93 25.62 -0.47 -5.69
CA GLY A 93 25.53 0.99 -5.86
C GLY A 93 25.58 1.41 -7.32
N GLY A 94 26.51 2.32 -7.66
CA GLY A 94 26.69 2.81 -9.03
C GLY A 94 27.59 1.97 -9.93
N LYS A 95 28.11 0.85 -9.46
CA LYS A 95 29.00 -0.04 -10.22
C LYS A 95 28.22 -0.95 -11.18
N VAL A 96 27.32 -0.39 -11.97
CA VAL A 96 26.38 -1.12 -12.81
C VAL A 96 27.06 -2.05 -13.84
N ALA A 97 28.35 -1.87 -14.11
CA ALA A 97 29.13 -2.79 -14.96
C ALA A 97 29.37 -4.16 -14.27
N GLU A 98 29.29 -4.22 -12.95
CA GLU A 98 29.43 -5.43 -12.14
C GLU A 98 28.06 -6.12 -11.89
N TYR A 99 26.97 -5.63 -12.51
CA TYR A 99 25.63 -6.19 -12.30
C TYR A 99 25.54 -7.63 -12.79
N ASN A 100 25.15 -8.55 -11.89
CA ASN A 100 24.97 -9.97 -12.21
C ASN A 100 23.48 -10.32 -12.16
N LYS A 101 22.94 -10.79 -13.30
CA LYS A 101 21.51 -11.17 -13.39
C LYS A 101 21.07 -12.27 -12.41
N GLU A 102 21.98 -13.08 -11.92
CA GLU A 102 21.67 -14.12 -10.94
C GLU A 102 21.18 -13.55 -9.57
N ASN A 103 21.54 -12.30 -9.28
CA ASN A 103 21.11 -11.60 -8.07
C ASN A 103 19.79 -10.81 -8.29
N GLU A 104 19.21 -10.90 -9.47
CA GLU A 104 17.95 -10.24 -9.83
C GLU A 104 16.76 -11.10 -9.38
N VAL A 105 15.89 -10.56 -8.54
CA VAL A 105 14.70 -11.28 -8.04
C VAL A 105 13.42 -10.85 -8.74
N LEU A 106 13.48 -9.71 -9.42
CA LEU A 106 12.38 -9.16 -10.20
C LEU A 106 12.93 -8.38 -11.39
N HIS A 107 12.27 -8.55 -12.54
CA HIS A 107 12.48 -7.73 -13.72
C HIS A 107 11.13 -7.51 -14.41
N VAL A 108 10.63 -6.29 -14.37
CA VAL A 108 9.34 -5.93 -14.95
C VAL A 108 9.44 -4.68 -15.81
N ILE A 109 8.50 -4.53 -16.74
CA ILE A 109 8.38 -3.36 -17.60
C ILE A 109 7.23 -2.50 -17.11
N VAL A 110 7.52 -1.22 -16.85
CA VAL A 110 6.55 -0.24 -16.38
C VAL A 110 6.49 0.93 -17.36
N LYS A 111 5.30 1.46 -17.60
CA LYS A 111 5.11 2.63 -18.47
C LYS A 111 5.26 3.92 -17.65
N PRO A 112 6.23 4.78 -17.97
CA PRO A 112 6.30 6.11 -17.37
C PRO A 112 5.18 6.99 -17.92
N ILE A 113 4.73 7.93 -17.11
CA ILE A 113 3.74 8.94 -17.49
C ILE A 113 4.45 10.30 -17.51
N ARG A 114 4.33 11.02 -18.62
CA ARG A 114 4.77 12.41 -18.67
C ARG A 114 3.76 13.31 -17.97
N ILE A 115 4.26 14.13 -17.06
CA ILE A 115 3.46 15.10 -16.32
C ILE A 115 3.83 16.52 -16.77
N PRO A 116 2.86 17.48 -16.75
CA PRO A 116 3.08 18.84 -17.24
C PRO A 116 3.96 19.68 -16.30
N MET A 117 4.03 19.31 -15.02
CA MET A 117 4.85 20.01 -14.02
C MET A 117 6.26 19.42 -13.93
N LYS A 118 7.24 20.29 -13.62
CA LYS A 118 8.61 19.87 -13.38
C LYS A 118 8.83 19.62 -11.88
N ILE A 119 9.18 18.39 -11.55
CA ILE A 119 9.53 18.00 -10.17
C ILE A 119 11.04 18.18 -9.99
N GLU A 120 11.42 19.17 -9.21
CA GLU A 120 12.81 19.57 -9.03
C GLU A 120 13.67 18.49 -8.35
N THR A 121 13.15 17.85 -7.32
CA THR A 121 13.90 16.87 -6.52
C THR A 121 13.32 15.49 -6.67
N LEU A 122 14.16 14.48 -6.94
CA LEU A 122 13.72 13.09 -6.99
C LEU A 122 12.90 12.74 -5.74
N THR A 123 11.70 12.25 -5.96
CA THR A 123 10.75 11.93 -4.90
C THR A 123 10.19 10.54 -5.12
N TRP A 124 10.32 9.69 -4.11
CA TRP A 124 9.58 8.44 -3.97
C TRP A 124 8.45 8.61 -2.97
N ASN A 125 7.30 8.04 -3.27
CA ASN A 125 6.12 8.05 -2.40
C ASN A 125 5.30 6.78 -2.60
N LEU A 126 4.34 6.53 -1.71
CA LEU A 126 3.32 5.51 -1.87
C LEU A 126 1.96 6.19 -1.88
N GLY A 127 1.17 5.92 -2.90
CA GLY A 127 -0.19 6.42 -3.08
C GLY A 127 -1.18 5.30 -3.35
N ASN A 128 -2.46 5.65 -3.45
CA ASN A 128 -3.56 4.71 -3.67
C ASN A 128 -3.47 3.49 -2.74
N VAL A 129 -3.28 3.78 -1.44
CA VAL A 129 -3.11 2.74 -0.42
C VAL A 129 -4.47 2.18 -0.05
N GLU A 130 -4.66 0.90 -0.33
CA GLU A 130 -5.83 0.10 -0.01
C GLU A 130 -5.41 -1.08 0.90
N PRO A 131 -6.35 -1.85 1.45
CA PRO A 131 -6.01 -2.96 2.35
C PRO A 131 -5.02 -3.99 1.78
N SER A 132 -5.06 -4.24 0.47
CA SER A 132 -4.21 -5.24 -0.20
C SER A 132 -3.46 -4.72 -1.43
N SER A 133 -3.52 -3.42 -1.71
CA SER A 133 -2.83 -2.81 -2.86
C SER A 133 -2.30 -1.42 -2.52
N ALA A 134 -1.23 -1.02 -3.19
CA ALA A 134 -0.71 0.34 -3.18
C ALA A 134 0.08 0.60 -4.48
N VAL A 135 0.41 1.86 -4.72
CA VAL A 135 1.25 2.25 -5.86
C VAL A 135 2.49 2.97 -5.33
N ILE A 136 3.65 2.37 -5.56
CA ILE A 136 4.93 3.04 -5.37
C ILE A 136 5.11 4.01 -6.54
N THR A 137 5.42 5.27 -6.26
CA THR A 137 5.53 6.31 -7.28
C THR A 137 6.90 6.97 -7.23
N MET A 138 7.55 7.09 -8.37
CA MET A 138 8.73 7.94 -8.54
C MET A 138 8.34 9.18 -9.34
N LEU A 139 8.77 10.33 -8.85
CA LEU A 139 8.56 11.63 -9.48
C LEU A 139 9.90 12.34 -9.62
N TRP A 140 10.30 12.69 -10.83
CA TRP A 140 11.47 13.52 -11.09
C TRP A 140 11.41 14.14 -12.48
N GLU A 141 11.86 15.39 -12.60
CA GLU A 141 11.71 16.18 -13.82
C GLU A 141 10.24 16.18 -14.29
N ASN A 142 9.93 15.65 -15.46
CA ASN A 142 8.56 15.53 -16.00
C ASN A 142 8.09 14.07 -16.07
N VAL A 143 8.67 13.19 -15.25
CA VAL A 143 8.36 11.76 -15.24
C VAL A 143 7.67 11.38 -13.93
N PHE A 144 6.56 10.68 -14.07
CA PHE A 144 5.87 9.92 -13.03
C PHE A 144 5.94 8.45 -13.40
N LEU A 145 6.56 7.65 -12.55
CA LEU A 145 6.68 6.19 -12.74
C LEU A 145 5.85 5.49 -11.65
N PRO A 146 4.64 4.98 -11.97
CA PRO A 146 3.85 4.19 -11.04
C PRO A 146 4.26 2.73 -11.09
N ILE A 147 4.45 2.10 -9.94
CA ILE A 147 4.74 0.67 -9.78
C ILE A 147 3.69 0.10 -8.84
N LYS A 148 2.81 -0.76 -9.35
CA LYS A 148 1.76 -1.36 -8.54
C LYS A 148 2.32 -2.47 -7.66
N ILE A 149 1.92 -2.47 -6.39
CA ILE A 149 2.17 -3.55 -5.45
C ILE A 149 0.86 -4.10 -4.90
N THR A 150 0.81 -5.41 -4.70
CA THR A 150 -0.33 -6.09 -4.07
C THR A 150 0.19 -7.11 -3.04
N THR A 151 -0.67 -7.51 -2.12
CA THR A 151 -0.36 -8.56 -1.16
C THR A 151 -1.59 -9.42 -0.92
N LYS A 152 -1.37 -10.71 -0.62
CA LYS A 152 -2.43 -11.68 -0.30
C LYS A 152 -2.53 -11.80 1.21
N ILE A 153 -3.46 -11.07 1.82
CA ILE A 153 -3.62 -11.07 3.27
C ILE A 153 -4.78 -11.94 3.76
N ASP A 154 -5.68 -12.37 2.87
CA ASP A 154 -6.94 -13.02 3.25
C ASP A 154 -6.72 -14.26 4.15
N ASP A 155 -5.85 -15.17 3.72
CA ASP A 155 -5.57 -16.39 4.49
C ASP A 155 -5.04 -16.08 5.90
N GLN A 156 -4.18 -15.06 6.03
CA GLN A 156 -3.64 -14.70 7.34
C GLN A 156 -4.67 -13.97 8.20
N VAL A 157 -5.48 -13.09 7.60
CA VAL A 157 -6.57 -12.42 8.32
C VAL A 157 -7.61 -13.43 8.78
N MET A 158 -7.98 -14.41 7.94
CA MET A 158 -8.91 -15.46 8.32
C MET A 158 -8.38 -16.30 9.50
N LYS A 159 -7.11 -16.67 9.50
CA LYS A 159 -6.47 -17.34 10.64
C LYS A 159 -6.49 -16.48 11.91
N ASN A 160 -6.22 -15.17 11.77
CA ASN A 160 -6.26 -14.25 12.90
C ASN A 160 -7.68 -14.11 13.47
N ILE A 161 -8.69 -14.02 12.61
CA ILE A 161 -10.11 -14.01 13.02
C ILE A 161 -10.46 -15.30 13.76
N GLU A 162 -10.11 -16.47 13.19
CA GLU A 162 -10.36 -17.76 13.83
C GLU A 162 -9.70 -17.88 15.22
N ALA A 163 -8.47 -17.38 15.34
CA ALA A 163 -7.78 -17.34 16.64
C ALA A 163 -8.45 -16.37 17.61
N SER A 164 -8.86 -15.19 17.16
CA SER A 164 -9.58 -14.21 17.97
C SER A 164 -10.90 -14.76 18.49
N MET A 165 -11.66 -15.47 17.65
CA MET A 165 -12.95 -16.07 18.06
C MET A 165 -12.83 -17.17 19.13
N LYS A 166 -11.63 -17.71 19.35
CA LYS A 166 -11.31 -18.71 20.39
C LYS A 166 -10.71 -18.09 21.65
N SER A 167 -10.47 -16.78 21.66
CA SER A 167 -9.91 -16.06 22.82
C SER A 167 -11.01 -15.70 23.83
N ASP A 168 -10.60 -15.29 25.03
CA ASP A 168 -11.52 -14.82 26.07
C ASP A 168 -12.18 -13.48 25.71
N GLU A 169 -11.55 -12.69 24.81
CA GLU A 169 -12.04 -11.38 24.34
C GLU A 169 -12.05 -11.36 22.79
N PRO A 170 -13.03 -11.98 22.13
CA PRO A 170 -13.11 -11.98 20.66
C PRO A 170 -13.39 -10.61 20.08
N ASP A 171 -12.65 -10.19 19.07
CA ASP A 171 -12.88 -8.93 18.35
C ASP A 171 -13.99 -9.09 17.30
N TYR A 172 -15.21 -9.21 17.78
CA TYR A 172 -16.40 -9.40 16.95
C TYR A 172 -16.60 -8.28 15.93
N PHE A 173 -16.31 -7.03 16.31
CA PHE A 173 -16.52 -5.88 15.43
C PHE A 173 -15.59 -5.90 14.21
N ARG A 174 -14.27 -6.09 14.44
CA ARG A 174 -13.32 -6.19 13.33
C ARG A 174 -13.56 -7.39 12.45
N ALA A 175 -13.91 -8.52 13.03
CA ALA A 175 -14.24 -9.73 12.26
C ALA A 175 -15.46 -9.52 11.37
N ALA A 176 -16.54 -8.93 11.91
CA ALA A 176 -17.74 -8.59 11.15
C ALA A 176 -17.44 -7.58 10.01
N GLY A 177 -16.64 -6.55 10.30
CA GLY A 177 -16.19 -5.57 9.30
C GLY A 177 -15.42 -6.22 8.16
N TYR A 178 -14.46 -7.09 8.47
CA TYR A 178 -13.69 -7.80 7.45
C TYR A 178 -14.57 -8.67 6.55
N TYR A 179 -15.51 -9.40 7.13
CA TYR A 179 -16.45 -10.24 6.37
C TYR A 179 -17.35 -9.41 5.47
N PHE A 180 -17.84 -8.28 5.95
CA PHE A 180 -18.67 -7.36 5.18
C PHE A 180 -17.90 -6.72 4.00
N GLU A 181 -16.69 -6.25 4.23
CA GLU A 181 -15.86 -5.54 3.25
C GLU A 181 -15.29 -6.46 2.16
N ASN A 182 -15.10 -7.75 2.49
CA ASN A 182 -14.49 -8.73 1.58
C ASN A 182 -15.51 -9.76 1.04
N ASP A 183 -16.81 -9.42 1.03
CA ASP A 183 -17.88 -10.25 0.48
C ASP A 183 -17.91 -11.70 1.02
N LYS A 184 -17.56 -11.87 2.31
CA LYS A 184 -17.62 -13.15 3.01
C LYS A 184 -19.06 -13.45 3.46
N ASP A 185 -19.24 -14.46 4.30
CA ASP A 185 -20.55 -14.84 4.84
C ASP A 185 -21.19 -13.71 5.66
N LEU A 186 -22.21 -13.06 5.08
CA LEU A 186 -22.92 -11.95 5.72
C LEU A 186 -23.76 -12.39 6.92
N LYS A 187 -24.20 -13.65 6.98
CA LYS A 187 -24.92 -14.16 8.15
C LYS A 187 -23.99 -14.25 9.35
N GLN A 188 -22.78 -14.73 9.14
CA GLN A 188 -21.74 -14.76 10.17
C GLN A 188 -21.32 -13.34 10.58
N ALA A 189 -21.20 -12.42 9.62
CA ALA A 189 -20.91 -11.02 9.90
C ALA A 189 -22.01 -10.39 10.76
N LEU A 190 -23.29 -10.66 10.47
CA LEU A 190 -24.43 -10.16 11.25
C LEU A 190 -24.42 -10.74 12.67
N GLU A 191 -24.14 -12.04 12.84
CA GLU A 191 -24.02 -12.66 14.15
C GLU A 191 -22.96 -11.96 15.00
N TRP A 192 -21.77 -11.72 14.45
CA TRP A 192 -20.68 -11.09 15.16
C TRP A 192 -20.95 -9.59 15.45
N VAL A 193 -21.49 -8.83 14.49
CA VAL A 193 -21.80 -7.44 14.78
C VAL A 193 -22.90 -7.28 15.82
N ASN A 194 -23.86 -8.22 15.89
CA ASN A 194 -24.86 -8.25 16.96
C ASN A 194 -24.20 -8.44 18.35
N LYS A 195 -23.25 -9.37 18.45
CA LYS A 195 -22.46 -9.55 19.70
C LYS A 195 -21.65 -8.31 20.06
N ALA A 196 -21.03 -7.66 19.07
CA ALA A 196 -20.28 -6.43 19.28
C ALA A 196 -21.17 -5.30 19.82
N VAL A 197 -22.37 -5.13 19.27
CA VAL A 197 -23.36 -4.14 19.71
C VAL A 197 -23.90 -4.48 21.11
N GLU A 198 -24.17 -5.76 21.40
CA GLU A 198 -24.61 -6.20 22.72
C GLU A 198 -23.59 -5.86 23.82
N LEU A 199 -22.30 -6.08 23.54
CA LEU A 199 -21.20 -5.74 24.45
C LEU A 199 -20.95 -4.22 24.57
N ASN A 200 -21.31 -3.46 23.52
CA ASN A 200 -21.05 -2.01 23.46
C ASN A 200 -22.30 -1.28 22.92
N PRO A 201 -23.39 -1.19 23.70
CA PRO A 201 -24.69 -0.72 23.22
C PRO A 201 -24.74 0.77 22.81
N THR A 202 -23.78 1.57 23.24
CA THR A 202 -23.67 3.00 22.88
C THR A 202 -22.71 3.26 21.71
N ALA A 203 -22.10 2.21 21.13
CA ALA A 203 -21.14 2.34 20.05
C ALA A 203 -21.86 2.53 18.69
N TYR A 204 -22.18 3.78 18.34
CA TYR A 204 -22.87 4.13 17.10
C TYR A 204 -22.18 3.56 15.83
N TYR A 205 -20.86 3.50 15.79
CA TYR A 205 -20.11 2.96 14.65
C TYR A 205 -20.29 1.44 14.48
N MET A 206 -20.50 0.68 15.55
CA MET A 206 -20.85 -0.74 15.47
C MET A 206 -22.28 -0.93 14.97
N MET A 207 -23.22 -0.10 15.46
CA MET A 207 -24.60 -0.07 14.98
C MET A 207 -24.68 0.31 13.50
N PHE A 208 -23.83 1.25 13.05
CA PHE A 208 -23.72 1.62 11.64
C PHE A 208 -23.23 0.44 10.76
N LEU A 209 -22.24 -0.31 11.22
CA LEU A 209 -21.81 -1.52 10.50
C LEU A 209 -22.94 -2.53 10.42
N LYS A 210 -23.70 -2.73 11.51
CA LYS A 210 -24.88 -3.61 11.51
C LYS A 210 -25.89 -3.18 10.45
N ALA A 211 -26.25 -1.90 10.41
CA ALA A 211 -27.15 -1.37 9.38
C ALA A 211 -26.67 -1.69 7.96
N LYS A 212 -25.38 -1.47 7.69
CA LYS A 212 -24.78 -1.77 6.37
C LYS A 212 -24.88 -3.26 6.01
N ILE A 213 -24.64 -4.15 6.96
CA ILE A 213 -24.73 -5.59 6.75
C ILE A 213 -26.19 -5.98 6.45
N GLU A 214 -27.15 -5.50 7.25
CA GLU A 214 -28.59 -5.76 7.05
C GLU A 214 -29.07 -5.27 5.66
N TYR A 215 -28.69 -4.07 5.24
CA TYR A 215 -28.97 -3.58 3.88
C TYR A 215 -28.36 -4.47 2.78
N LYS A 216 -27.11 -4.89 2.95
CA LYS A 216 -26.42 -5.75 1.98
C LYS A 216 -27.07 -7.13 1.88
N MET A 217 -27.66 -7.62 2.97
CA MET A 217 -28.47 -8.86 3.00
C MET A 217 -29.87 -8.70 2.40
N GLY A 218 -30.30 -7.47 2.11
CA GLY A 218 -31.61 -7.15 1.55
C GLY A 218 -32.69 -6.90 2.60
N ASP A 219 -32.38 -6.95 3.89
CA ASP A 219 -33.31 -6.62 4.97
C ASP A 219 -33.36 -5.11 5.22
N LYS A 220 -34.09 -4.42 4.35
CA LYS A 220 -34.26 -2.95 4.43
C LYS A 220 -34.95 -2.51 5.71
N LYS A 221 -35.83 -3.34 6.28
CA LYS A 221 -36.55 -2.98 7.51
C LYS A 221 -35.62 -2.95 8.70
N ALA A 222 -34.83 -4.00 8.87
CA ALA A 222 -33.82 -4.07 9.92
C ALA A 222 -32.75 -2.97 9.72
N GLY A 223 -32.25 -2.81 8.48
CA GLY A 223 -31.27 -1.79 8.15
C GLY A 223 -31.72 -0.37 8.48
N ASN A 224 -33.00 -0.01 8.18
CA ASN A 224 -33.57 1.29 8.57
C ASN A 224 -33.57 1.46 10.10
N ALA A 225 -34.04 0.47 10.84
CA ALA A 225 -34.09 0.53 12.31
C ALA A 225 -32.69 0.70 12.92
N SER A 226 -31.70 -0.03 12.42
CA SER A 226 -30.29 0.08 12.85
C SER A 226 -29.69 1.43 12.46
N ALA A 227 -30.04 2.00 11.31
CA ALA A 227 -29.58 3.32 10.89
C ALA A 227 -30.18 4.43 11.77
N GLU A 228 -31.48 4.39 12.06
CA GLU A 228 -32.14 5.35 13.00
C GLU A 228 -31.50 5.30 14.37
N ASN A 229 -31.20 4.09 14.88
CA ASN A 229 -30.51 3.93 16.17
C ASN A 229 -29.07 4.45 16.12
N THR A 230 -28.37 4.29 14.97
CA THR A 230 -27.04 4.87 14.76
C THR A 230 -27.08 6.38 14.91
N ILE A 231 -28.04 7.05 14.27
CA ILE A 231 -28.21 8.52 14.33
C ILE A 231 -28.44 8.95 15.77
N ALA A 232 -29.39 8.33 16.47
CA ALA A 232 -29.69 8.68 17.85
C ALA A 232 -28.45 8.56 18.78
N LEU A 233 -27.71 7.47 18.66
CA LEU A 233 -26.48 7.26 19.43
C LEU A 233 -25.36 8.25 19.05
N ALA A 234 -25.25 8.60 17.79
CA ALA A 234 -24.27 9.58 17.32
C ALA A 234 -24.59 10.99 17.80
N GLU A 235 -25.87 11.38 17.85
CA GLU A 235 -26.33 12.65 18.41
C GLU A 235 -26.01 12.73 19.91
N GLU A 236 -26.29 11.69 20.69
CA GLU A 236 -25.91 11.61 22.09
C GLU A 236 -24.38 11.75 22.30
N ALA A 237 -23.60 11.13 21.42
CA ALA A 237 -22.15 11.22 21.42
C ALA A 237 -21.61 12.54 20.84
N LYS A 238 -22.47 13.42 20.33
CA LYS A 238 -22.13 14.69 19.65
C LYS A 238 -21.19 14.48 18.46
N ASN A 239 -21.37 13.40 17.72
CA ASN A 239 -20.60 13.07 16.53
C ASN A 239 -21.45 13.31 15.26
N ALA A 240 -21.24 14.46 14.63
CA ALA A 240 -22.00 14.87 13.43
C ALA A 240 -21.67 14.06 12.15
N ASP A 241 -20.59 13.29 12.14
CA ASP A 241 -20.17 12.51 10.96
C ASP A 241 -21.09 11.30 10.70
N TYR A 242 -21.93 10.94 11.67
CA TYR A 242 -22.86 9.79 11.60
C TYR A 242 -24.35 10.19 11.67
N VAL A 243 -24.65 11.50 11.54
CA VAL A 243 -26.01 12.07 11.60
C VAL A 243 -26.59 12.38 10.23
#